data_61ccdcc7cbf9f0cbb97046103b661915
#
_entry.id   61ccdcc7cbf9f0cbb97046103b661915
#
_cell.length_a   1.000
_cell.length_b   1.000
_cell.length_c   1.000
_cell.angle_alpha   90.00
_cell.angle_beta   90.00
_cell.angle_gamma   90.00
#
_symmetry.space_group_name_H-M   'P 1'
#
loop_
_entity.id
_entity.type
_entity.pdbx_description
1 polymer ?
#
loop_
_entity_poly.entity_id
_entity_poly.type
_entity_poly.pdbx_seq_one_letter_code
_entity_poly.pdbx_strand_id
1 'polypeptide(L)'
;MNRATLKVWDDDACRRVHEASLTLLERTGVDVKDERARELCAAAGARVDGRRVLLPPELVRGALDSAPRSWELRPRGGETAPLELRDGAGHTGSGPDCLYVSDPKTGERRRARLADVEAAARVVEALPEIDFAMSMALPEDVENEVVDTTQFAAMLRGTRKPIVVSSPFGGESLYTMHEMAAACGEAGSIACLAMTSPPLQLDDVCCSKALACADLDVPLVLAPSVSAGAQGPASLTACVAVANAEVLAGLVVHQLGKAGAPFVMGVGTGVMNMQSAVEVYNSPGVFLGNQAQLDVIRWYGLPSWHYAGHSD
;
A
#
# COMPACT_ATOMS: atom_id res chain seq x y z
N MET A 1 16.21 2.09 23.91
CA MET A 1 16.69 0.77 23.43
C MET A 1 17.50 0.98 22.15
N ASN A 2 18.71 0.41 22.04
CA ASN A 2 19.44 0.39 20.76
C ASN A 2 18.67 -0.53 19.81
N ARG A 3 18.03 0.03 18.78
CA ARG A 3 17.38 -0.77 17.72
C ARG A 3 18.46 -1.26 16.75
N ALA A 4 18.53 -2.54 16.50
CA ALA A 4 19.35 -3.09 15.41
C ALA A 4 18.69 -2.69 14.08
N THR A 5 19.48 -2.13 13.17
CA THR A 5 19.03 -1.81 11.82
C THR A 5 19.71 -2.77 10.85
N LEU A 6 18.93 -3.54 10.11
CA LEU A 6 19.43 -4.32 8.99
C LEU A 6 19.52 -3.39 7.77
N LYS A 7 20.69 -3.35 7.12
CA LYS A 7 20.93 -2.62 5.87
C LYS A 7 21.59 -3.58 4.88
N VAL A 8 20.99 -3.70 3.70
CA VAL A 8 21.48 -4.55 2.59
C VAL A 8 22.20 -3.69 1.56
N TRP A 9 21.73 -2.48 1.31
CA TRP A 9 22.28 -1.54 0.34
C TRP A 9 22.76 -0.26 1.01
N ASP A 10 23.91 0.22 0.55
CA ASP A 10 24.42 1.55 0.86
C ASP A 10 23.72 2.63 0.00
N ASP A 11 24.02 3.88 0.28
CA ASP A 11 23.40 5.01 -0.41
C ASP A 11 23.74 5.06 -1.91
N ASP A 12 24.89 4.52 -2.30
CA ASP A 12 25.29 4.42 -3.72
C ASP A 12 24.45 3.37 -4.46
N ALA A 13 24.20 2.22 -3.85
CA ALA A 13 23.30 1.21 -4.39
C ALA A 13 21.85 1.74 -4.51
N CYS A 14 21.36 2.44 -3.48
CA CYS A 14 20.04 3.07 -3.49
C CYS A 14 19.91 4.10 -4.63
N ARG A 15 20.93 4.95 -4.80
CA ARG A 15 20.98 5.93 -5.89
C ARG A 15 20.95 5.27 -7.27
N ARG A 16 21.71 4.21 -7.50
CA ARG A 16 21.72 3.48 -8.78
C ARG A 16 20.36 2.87 -9.10
N VAL A 17 19.66 2.34 -8.10
CA VAL A 17 18.30 1.81 -8.28
C VAL A 17 17.31 2.93 -8.58
N HIS A 18 17.41 4.06 -7.91
CA HIS A 18 16.61 5.25 -8.21
C HIS A 18 16.82 5.72 -9.67
N GLU A 19 18.07 5.85 -10.11
CA GLU A 19 18.40 6.25 -11.48
C GLU A 19 17.87 5.25 -12.53
N ALA A 20 17.96 3.95 -12.23
CA ALA A 20 17.37 2.91 -13.07
C ALA A 20 15.84 3.04 -13.15
N SER A 21 15.18 3.31 -12.02
CA SER A 21 13.73 3.55 -11.97
C SER A 21 13.31 4.79 -12.74
N LEU A 22 14.05 5.88 -12.63
CA LEU A 22 13.84 7.10 -13.46
C LEU A 22 13.98 6.80 -14.96
N THR A 23 15.01 6.02 -15.32
CA THR A 23 15.22 5.61 -16.73
C THR A 23 14.06 4.76 -17.26
N LEU A 24 13.52 3.85 -16.45
CA LEU A 24 12.34 3.06 -16.78
C LEU A 24 11.12 3.96 -17.02
N LEU A 25 10.88 4.91 -16.13
CA LEU A 25 9.74 5.83 -16.20
C LEU A 25 9.85 6.80 -17.39
N GLU A 26 11.04 7.28 -17.70
CA GLU A 26 11.27 8.21 -18.79
C GLU A 26 11.22 7.55 -20.17
N ARG A 27 11.84 6.34 -20.32
CA ARG A 27 12.02 5.69 -21.63
C ARG A 27 10.95 4.66 -21.95
N THR A 28 10.56 3.85 -20.97
CA THR A 28 9.53 2.82 -21.13
C THR A 28 8.16 3.34 -20.69
N GLY A 29 8.13 4.13 -19.62
CA GLY A 29 6.90 4.67 -19.06
C GLY A 29 6.08 3.60 -18.33
N VAL A 30 4.92 4.01 -17.87
CA VAL A 30 3.94 3.19 -17.14
C VAL A 30 2.61 3.15 -17.90
N ASP A 31 1.93 2.01 -17.94
CA ASP A 31 0.55 1.87 -18.46
C ASP A 31 -0.43 2.38 -17.40
N VAL A 32 -1.02 3.55 -17.60
CA VAL A 32 -2.00 4.17 -16.69
C VAL A 32 -3.38 4.02 -17.30
N LYS A 33 -4.24 3.21 -16.67
CA LYS A 33 -5.58 2.94 -17.23
C LYS A 33 -6.56 4.08 -16.97
N ASP A 34 -6.48 4.72 -15.81
CA ASP A 34 -7.37 5.81 -15.40
C ASP A 34 -7.14 7.08 -16.25
N GLU A 35 -8.23 7.65 -16.79
CA GLU A 35 -8.19 8.81 -17.67
C GLU A 35 -7.80 10.10 -16.94
N ARG A 36 -8.37 10.35 -15.77
CA ARG A 36 -8.07 11.52 -14.93
C ARG A 36 -6.59 11.54 -14.52
N ALA A 37 -6.02 10.38 -14.18
CA ALA A 37 -4.60 10.26 -13.86
C ALA A 37 -3.71 10.60 -15.07
N ARG A 38 -4.08 10.14 -16.27
CA ARG A 38 -3.35 10.51 -17.52
C ARG A 38 -3.42 11.99 -17.81
N GLU A 39 -4.60 12.61 -17.66
CA GLU A 39 -4.79 14.05 -17.86
C GLU A 39 -3.93 14.88 -16.90
N LEU A 40 -3.91 14.50 -15.61
CA LEU A 40 -3.06 15.16 -14.62
C LEU A 40 -1.58 15.05 -14.99
N CYS A 41 -1.13 13.86 -15.38
CA CYS A 41 0.25 13.64 -15.82
C CYS A 41 0.58 14.49 -17.08
N ALA A 42 -0.30 14.53 -18.08
CA ALA A 42 -0.12 15.33 -19.28
C ALA A 42 -0.05 16.83 -18.97
N ALA A 43 -0.95 17.33 -18.13
CA ALA A 43 -0.97 18.73 -17.70
C ALA A 43 0.32 19.13 -16.95
N ALA A 44 0.94 18.17 -16.25
CA ALA A 44 2.21 18.35 -15.54
C ALA A 44 3.46 18.17 -16.44
N GLY A 45 3.29 17.91 -17.73
CA GLY A 45 4.39 17.82 -18.70
C GLY A 45 4.88 16.39 -19.02
N ALA A 46 4.19 15.35 -18.55
CA ALA A 46 4.46 13.99 -18.99
C ALA A 46 4.02 13.78 -20.45
N ARG A 47 4.76 12.95 -21.20
CA ARG A 47 4.32 12.51 -22.52
C ARG A 47 3.35 11.35 -22.42
N VAL A 48 2.16 11.53 -22.95
CA VAL A 48 1.10 10.50 -22.95
C VAL A 48 0.89 9.99 -24.38
N ASP A 49 0.96 8.67 -24.56
CA ASP A 49 0.70 7.98 -25.81
C ASP A 49 -0.31 6.84 -25.54
N GLY A 50 -1.58 7.10 -25.81
CA GLY A 50 -2.68 6.25 -25.39
C GLY A 50 -2.73 6.10 -23.87
N ARG A 51 -2.48 4.89 -23.34
CA ARG A 51 -2.37 4.65 -21.91
C ARG A 51 -0.94 4.72 -21.38
N ARG A 52 0.05 4.76 -22.27
CA ARG A 52 1.47 4.83 -21.89
C ARG A 52 1.83 6.24 -21.49
N VAL A 53 2.25 6.41 -20.25
CA VAL A 53 2.69 7.68 -19.66
C VAL A 53 4.18 7.61 -19.42
N LEU A 54 4.95 8.49 -20.06
CA LEU A 54 6.38 8.65 -19.83
C LEU A 54 6.58 9.83 -18.88
N LEU A 55 7.14 9.51 -17.72
CA LEU A 55 7.32 10.48 -16.63
C LEU A 55 8.76 11.02 -16.66
N PRO A 56 8.94 12.32 -16.91
CA PRO A 56 10.26 12.92 -16.85
C PRO A 56 10.80 12.91 -15.41
N PRO A 57 12.13 12.79 -15.22
CA PRO A 57 12.76 12.75 -13.90
C PRO A 57 12.38 13.91 -12.96
N GLU A 58 12.17 15.10 -13.51
CA GLU A 58 11.80 16.31 -12.77
C GLU A 58 10.44 16.16 -12.09
N LEU A 59 9.49 15.54 -12.77
CA LEU A 59 8.15 15.29 -12.25
C LEU A 59 8.19 14.31 -11.08
N VAL A 60 8.99 13.24 -11.20
CA VAL A 60 9.19 12.26 -10.12
C VAL A 60 9.88 12.91 -8.91
N ARG A 61 10.92 13.73 -9.14
CA ARG A 61 11.59 14.45 -8.06
C ARG A 61 10.64 15.43 -7.36
N GLY A 62 9.86 16.19 -8.13
CA GLY A 62 8.85 17.10 -7.57
C GLY A 62 7.83 16.38 -6.69
N ALA A 63 7.38 15.19 -7.09
CA ALA A 63 6.48 14.36 -6.29
C ALA A 63 7.15 13.83 -5.01
N LEU A 64 8.42 13.42 -5.09
CA LEU A 64 9.19 13.03 -3.89
C LEU A 64 9.39 14.20 -2.94
N ASP A 65 9.65 15.40 -3.45
CA ASP A 65 9.89 16.59 -2.60
C ASP A 65 8.60 17.07 -1.93
N SER A 66 7.44 16.94 -2.59
CA SER A 66 6.15 17.36 -2.05
C SER A 66 5.57 16.39 -1.02
N ALA A 67 5.93 15.11 -1.07
CA ALA A 67 5.41 14.10 -0.16
C ALA A 67 5.86 14.36 1.29
N PRO A 68 4.95 14.41 2.28
CA PRO A 68 5.29 14.63 3.68
C PRO A 68 6.12 13.46 4.23
N ARG A 69 7.13 13.80 5.07
CA ARG A 69 8.03 12.81 5.69
C ARG A 69 7.45 12.17 6.94
N SER A 70 6.34 12.72 7.43
CA SER A 70 5.62 12.18 8.57
C SER A 70 4.15 12.51 8.50
N TRP A 71 3.33 11.65 9.08
CA TRP A 71 1.89 11.82 9.23
C TRP A 71 1.41 11.11 10.49
N GLU A 72 0.22 11.46 10.98
CA GLU A 72 -0.38 10.82 12.14
C GLU A 72 -1.68 10.10 11.75
N LEU A 73 -1.82 8.82 12.15
CA LEU A 73 -3.10 8.13 12.19
C LEU A 73 -3.66 8.18 13.60
N ARG A 74 -4.86 8.72 13.78
CA ARG A 74 -5.46 8.97 15.08
C ARG A 74 -6.46 7.90 15.47
N PRO A 75 -6.27 7.20 16.61
CA PRO A 75 -7.27 6.31 17.15
C PRO A 75 -8.54 7.07 17.50
N ARG A 76 -9.69 6.43 17.34
CA ARG A 76 -10.97 7.03 17.74
C ARG A 76 -11.12 7.02 19.26
N GLY A 77 -11.75 8.06 19.80
CA GLY A 77 -12.00 8.20 21.25
C GLY A 77 -10.95 8.97 22.04
N GLY A 78 -9.79 9.30 21.43
CA GLY A 78 -8.82 10.24 22.01
C GLY A 78 -8.03 9.73 23.23
N GLU A 79 -8.19 8.50 23.64
CA GLU A 79 -7.54 7.92 24.83
C GLU A 79 -6.13 7.36 24.52
N THR A 80 -5.86 7.05 23.27
CA THR A 80 -4.60 6.45 22.82
C THR A 80 -3.83 7.47 21.96
N ALA A 81 -2.50 7.48 22.09
CA ALA A 81 -1.64 8.35 21.28
C ALA A 81 -1.77 8.03 19.77
N PRO A 82 -1.67 9.03 18.89
CA PRO A 82 -1.62 8.81 17.45
C PRO A 82 -0.45 7.91 17.06
N LEU A 83 -0.64 7.17 15.94
CA LEU A 83 0.43 6.41 15.31
C LEU A 83 1.22 7.35 14.39
N GLU A 84 2.49 7.56 14.70
CA GLU A 84 3.40 8.35 13.88
C GLU A 84 3.88 7.55 12.68
N LEU A 85 3.42 7.89 11.48
CA LEU A 85 3.91 7.34 10.22
C LEU A 85 5.14 8.12 9.78
N ARG A 86 6.34 7.63 10.07
CA ARG A 86 7.63 8.24 9.69
C ARG A 86 8.73 7.19 9.66
N ASP A 87 9.86 7.53 9.07
CA ASP A 87 11.04 6.67 9.16
C ASP A 87 11.44 6.41 10.62
N GLY A 88 11.79 5.18 10.91
CA GLY A 88 12.18 4.73 12.25
C GLY A 88 11.04 4.54 13.27
N ALA A 89 9.80 4.90 12.97
CA ALA A 89 8.64 4.44 13.73
C ALA A 89 8.26 3.03 13.27
N GLY A 90 7.80 2.19 14.20
CA GLY A 90 7.38 0.82 13.89
C GLY A 90 6.02 0.54 14.52
N HIS A 91 5.05 0.19 13.68
CA HIS A 91 3.69 -0.17 14.05
C HIS A 91 3.33 -1.50 13.45
N THR A 92 2.52 -2.28 14.15
CA THR A 92 2.10 -3.62 13.74
C THR A 92 0.60 -3.65 13.53
N GLY A 93 0.15 -4.23 12.43
CA GLY A 93 -1.27 -4.38 12.10
C GLY A 93 -1.65 -5.78 11.66
N SER A 94 -2.95 -6.02 11.55
CA SER A 94 -3.49 -7.22 10.94
C SER A 94 -3.37 -7.18 9.40
N GLY A 95 -3.68 -8.29 8.72
CA GLY A 95 -3.63 -8.40 7.27
C GLY A 95 -4.96 -8.07 6.56
N PRO A 96 -4.96 -7.91 5.21
CA PRO A 96 -6.16 -7.67 4.42
C PRO A 96 -6.83 -8.95 3.90
N ASP A 97 -8.06 -8.87 3.57
CA ASP A 97 -8.92 -9.52 2.59
C ASP A 97 -8.66 -11.00 2.24
N CYS A 98 -8.48 -11.87 3.23
CA CYS A 98 -8.46 -13.31 2.97
C CYS A 98 -9.84 -13.81 2.54
N LEU A 99 -9.90 -14.58 1.43
CA LEU A 99 -11.13 -15.18 0.92
C LEU A 99 -11.66 -16.32 1.79
N TYR A 100 -10.78 -16.94 2.57
CA TYR A 100 -11.07 -18.08 3.42
C TYR A 100 -10.59 -17.83 4.83
N VAL A 101 -11.31 -18.39 5.78
CA VAL A 101 -10.96 -18.42 7.19
C VAL A 101 -10.98 -19.86 7.70
N SER A 102 -10.12 -20.18 8.66
CA SER A 102 -10.23 -21.41 9.43
C SER A 102 -11.13 -21.14 10.64
N ASP A 103 -12.21 -21.91 10.78
CA ASP A 103 -13.10 -21.76 11.93
C ASP A 103 -12.32 -22.09 13.22
N PRO A 104 -12.26 -21.17 14.20
CA PRO A 104 -11.42 -21.36 15.39
C PRO A 104 -11.90 -22.49 16.31
N LYS A 105 -13.14 -22.97 16.16
CA LYS A 105 -13.71 -24.06 16.98
C LYS A 105 -13.56 -25.42 16.32
N THR A 106 -13.76 -25.49 15.01
CA THR A 106 -13.79 -26.75 14.27
C THR A 106 -12.52 -27.03 13.49
N GLY A 107 -11.71 -25.97 13.20
CA GLY A 107 -10.56 -26.02 12.30
C GLY A 107 -10.96 -26.13 10.81
N GLU A 108 -12.25 -26.10 10.49
CA GLU A 108 -12.73 -26.20 9.12
C GLU A 108 -12.40 -24.93 8.33
N ARG A 109 -11.84 -25.11 7.13
CA ARG A 109 -11.62 -24.01 6.18
C ARG A 109 -12.90 -23.71 5.42
N ARG A 110 -13.41 -22.50 5.57
CA ARG A 110 -14.62 -22.02 4.91
C ARG A 110 -14.44 -20.63 4.30
N ARG A 111 -15.37 -20.22 3.48
CA ARG A 111 -15.44 -18.85 2.98
C ARG A 111 -15.64 -17.85 4.13
N ALA A 112 -15.02 -16.68 4.00
CA ALA A 112 -15.14 -15.60 4.97
C ALA A 112 -16.55 -14.97 4.94
N ARG A 113 -16.98 -14.47 6.07
CA ARG A 113 -18.26 -13.78 6.28
C ARG A 113 -18.04 -12.44 6.99
N LEU A 114 -19.01 -11.55 6.93
CA LEU A 114 -18.95 -10.25 7.61
C LEU A 114 -18.71 -10.38 9.12
N ALA A 115 -19.27 -11.40 9.75
CA ALA A 115 -19.05 -11.68 11.15
C ALA A 115 -17.58 -12.00 11.51
N ASP A 116 -16.81 -12.54 10.55
CA ASP A 116 -15.38 -12.81 10.74
C ASP A 116 -14.57 -11.52 10.76
N VAL A 117 -14.94 -10.54 9.92
CA VAL A 117 -14.33 -9.20 9.90
C VAL A 117 -14.53 -8.50 11.26
N GLU A 118 -15.76 -8.50 11.77
CA GLU A 118 -16.06 -7.90 13.07
C GLU A 118 -15.36 -8.61 14.22
N ALA A 119 -15.29 -9.95 14.18
CA ALA A 119 -14.57 -10.75 15.19
C ALA A 119 -13.07 -10.46 15.16
N ALA A 120 -12.46 -10.37 13.95
CA ALA A 120 -11.05 -10.02 13.79
C ALA A 120 -10.75 -8.63 14.35
N ALA A 121 -11.60 -7.64 14.06
CA ALA A 121 -11.46 -6.29 14.60
C ALA A 121 -11.50 -6.25 16.14
N ARG A 122 -12.36 -7.07 16.76
CA ARG A 122 -12.41 -7.22 18.23
C ARG A 122 -11.14 -7.87 18.80
N VAL A 123 -10.57 -8.83 18.09
CA VAL A 123 -9.29 -9.43 18.49
C VAL A 123 -8.17 -8.38 18.41
N VAL A 124 -8.13 -7.60 17.33
CA VAL A 124 -7.17 -6.49 17.20
C VAL A 124 -7.33 -5.48 18.34
N GLU A 125 -8.56 -5.12 18.71
CA GLU A 125 -8.81 -4.19 19.82
C GLU A 125 -8.25 -4.72 21.14
N ALA A 126 -8.38 -6.03 21.39
CA ALA A 126 -7.95 -6.66 22.63
C ALA A 126 -6.43 -6.88 22.75
N LEU A 127 -5.69 -6.82 21.63
CA LEU A 127 -4.25 -7.10 21.59
C LEU A 127 -3.45 -5.79 21.61
N PRO A 128 -2.74 -5.45 22.68
CA PRO A 128 -1.97 -4.20 22.77
C PRO A 128 -0.78 -4.13 21.78
N GLU A 129 -0.32 -5.28 21.29
CA GLU A 129 0.79 -5.37 20.32
C GLU A 129 0.37 -5.07 18.87
N ILE A 130 -0.93 -4.99 18.61
CA ILE A 130 -1.47 -4.65 17.28
C ILE A 130 -1.95 -3.20 17.33
N ASP A 131 -1.32 -2.34 16.54
CA ASP A 131 -1.55 -0.89 16.57
C ASP A 131 -2.71 -0.45 15.67
N PHE A 132 -2.95 -1.15 14.55
CA PHE A 132 -4.01 -0.83 13.59
C PHE A 132 -4.72 -2.09 13.06
N ALA A 133 -5.94 -1.93 12.60
CA ALA A 133 -6.74 -3.00 12.01
C ALA A 133 -6.71 -2.96 10.48
N MET A 134 -6.70 -4.15 9.89
CA MET A 134 -7.17 -4.41 8.53
C MET A 134 -8.29 -5.45 8.59
N SER A 135 -8.97 -5.67 7.46
CA SER A 135 -10.19 -6.49 7.39
C SER A 135 -9.99 -7.95 7.80
N MET A 136 -8.79 -8.51 7.63
CA MET A 136 -8.46 -9.94 7.75
C MET A 136 -9.23 -10.85 6.79
N ALA A 137 -10.44 -10.48 6.40
CA ALA A 137 -11.33 -11.31 5.59
C ALA A 137 -12.12 -10.48 4.58
N LEU A 138 -12.35 -11.03 3.39
CA LEU A 138 -13.27 -10.49 2.39
C LEU A 138 -14.59 -11.29 2.47
N PRO A 139 -15.69 -10.70 2.96
CA PRO A 139 -16.93 -11.43 3.21
C PRO A 139 -17.63 -11.79 1.91
N GLU A 140 -18.04 -13.07 1.77
CA GLU A 140 -18.81 -13.59 0.63
C GLU A 140 -20.33 -13.37 0.79
N ASP A 141 -20.78 -13.11 2.01
CA ASP A 141 -22.19 -12.90 2.37
C ASP A 141 -22.65 -11.44 2.25
N VAL A 142 -21.83 -10.61 1.57
CA VAL A 142 -22.14 -9.19 1.27
C VAL A 142 -22.00 -8.96 -0.23
N GLU A 143 -22.91 -8.18 -0.81
CA GLU A 143 -22.90 -7.81 -2.22
C GLU A 143 -21.68 -6.93 -2.54
N ASN A 144 -21.06 -7.14 -3.72
CA ASN A 144 -19.82 -6.47 -4.12
C ASN A 144 -19.94 -4.94 -4.12
N GLU A 145 -21.10 -4.40 -4.47
CA GLU A 145 -21.37 -2.96 -4.57
C GLU A 145 -21.27 -2.24 -3.22
N VAL A 146 -21.48 -2.95 -2.12
CA VAL A 146 -21.48 -2.38 -0.77
C VAL A 146 -20.50 -3.02 0.18
N VAL A 147 -19.70 -3.99 -0.29
CA VAL A 147 -18.81 -4.77 0.58
C VAL A 147 -17.79 -3.89 1.27
N ASP A 148 -17.18 -2.94 0.58
CA ASP A 148 -16.15 -2.06 1.12
C ASP A 148 -16.67 -1.27 2.34
N THR A 149 -17.81 -0.60 2.19
CA THR A 149 -18.40 0.20 3.26
C THR A 149 -19.00 -0.65 4.38
N THR A 150 -19.57 -1.82 4.04
CA THR A 150 -20.13 -2.76 5.03
C THR A 150 -19.03 -3.40 5.86
N GLN A 151 -17.93 -3.79 5.23
CA GLN A 151 -16.72 -4.30 5.87
C GLN A 151 -16.12 -3.24 6.82
N PHE A 152 -16.01 -2.00 6.34
CA PHE A 152 -15.53 -0.89 7.14
C PHE A 152 -16.43 -0.63 8.36
N ALA A 153 -17.76 -0.65 8.19
CA ALA A 153 -18.70 -0.55 9.31
C ALA A 153 -18.53 -1.65 10.35
N ALA A 154 -18.25 -2.88 9.92
CA ALA A 154 -17.96 -3.99 10.82
C ALA A 154 -16.66 -3.76 11.63
N MET A 155 -15.61 -3.27 10.98
CA MET A 155 -14.37 -2.90 11.67
C MET A 155 -14.57 -1.74 12.65
N LEU A 156 -15.33 -0.70 12.27
CA LEU A 156 -15.65 0.42 13.16
C LEU A 156 -16.38 -0.02 14.44
N ARG A 157 -17.21 -1.07 14.38
CA ARG A 157 -17.88 -1.64 15.56
C ARG A 157 -16.92 -2.48 16.43
N GLY A 158 -15.91 -3.08 15.81
CA GLY A 158 -14.99 -4.01 16.47
C GLY A 158 -13.80 -3.36 17.17
N THR A 159 -13.30 -2.22 16.66
CA THR A 159 -12.09 -1.58 17.20
C THR A 159 -12.17 -0.06 17.16
N ARG A 160 -11.46 0.61 18.09
CA ARG A 160 -11.21 2.07 18.06
C ARG A 160 -9.86 2.42 17.44
N LYS A 161 -9.01 1.43 17.21
CA LYS A 161 -7.69 1.61 16.59
C LYS A 161 -7.84 2.14 15.17
N PRO A 162 -6.80 2.78 14.60
CA PRO A 162 -6.79 3.17 13.20
C PRO A 162 -7.07 1.98 12.27
N ILE A 163 -7.69 2.26 11.13
CA ILE A 163 -8.06 1.23 10.16
C ILE A 163 -7.37 1.51 8.83
N VAL A 164 -6.66 0.53 8.31
CA VAL A 164 -6.11 0.56 6.96
C VAL A 164 -7.01 -0.29 6.07
N VAL A 165 -7.74 0.36 5.17
CA VAL A 165 -8.65 -0.31 4.24
C VAL A 165 -7.92 -0.68 2.96
N SER A 166 -8.28 -1.81 2.34
CA SER A 166 -7.80 -2.19 1.02
C SER A 166 -8.74 -1.73 -0.10
N SER A 167 -10.04 -1.56 0.18
CA SER A 167 -11.04 -1.07 -0.78
C SER A 167 -10.91 -1.74 -2.15
N PRO A 168 -11.15 -3.06 -2.26
CA PRO A 168 -10.82 -3.84 -3.46
C PRO A 168 -11.58 -3.41 -4.72
N PHE A 169 -12.69 -2.67 -4.57
CA PHE A 169 -13.53 -2.21 -5.67
C PHE A 169 -13.27 -0.75 -6.12
N GLY A 170 -12.29 -0.06 -5.52
CA GLY A 170 -11.83 1.25 -5.97
C GLY A 170 -11.90 2.37 -4.94
N GLY A 171 -11.63 3.60 -5.39
CA GLY A 171 -11.54 4.77 -4.53
C GLY A 171 -12.88 5.42 -4.16
N GLU A 172 -13.96 5.11 -4.87
CA GLU A 172 -15.28 5.75 -4.65
C GLU A 172 -15.83 5.51 -3.23
N SER A 173 -15.67 4.29 -2.70
CA SER A 173 -16.08 3.93 -1.35
C SER A 173 -15.32 4.67 -0.24
N LEU A 174 -14.12 5.20 -0.52
CA LEU A 174 -13.32 5.93 0.46
C LEU A 174 -13.99 7.22 0.93
N TYR A 175 -14.74 7.91 0.06
CA TYR A 175 -15.48 9.12 0.46
C TYR A 175 -16.51 8.78 1.55
N THR A 176 -17.29 7.73 1.34
CA THR A 176 -18.27 7.25 2.34
C THR A 176 -17.58 6.76 3.61
N MET A 177 -16.48 6.01 3.50
CA MET A 177 -15.73 5.52 4.67
C MET A 177 -15.13 6.68 5.48
N HIS A 178 -14.63 7.71 4.81
CA HIS A 178 -14.12 8.92 5.47
C HIS A 178 -15.23 9.65 6.25
N GLU A 179 -16.43 9.81 5.66
CA GLU A 179 -17.58 10.35 6.36
C GLU A 179 -18.01 9.48 7.55
N MET A 180 -17.99 8.14 7.41
CA MET A 180 -18.27 7.20 8.50
C MET A 180 -17.26 7.34 9.65
N ALA A 181 -15.97 7.46 9.33
CA ALA A 181 -14.91 7.68 10.32
C ALA A 181 -15.11 9.01 11.06
N ALA A 182 -15.42 10.09 10.33
CA ALA A 182 -15.74 11.39 10.91
C ALA A 182 -16.97 11.34 11.81
N ALA A 183 -18.04 10.67 11.39
CA ALA A 183 -19.25 10.47 12.20
C ALA A 183 -19.00 9.65 13.47
N CYS A 184 -17.98 8.77 13.45
CA CYS A 184 -17.51 8.02 14.62
C CYS A 184 -16.48 8.79 15.47
N GLY A 185 -16.24 10.07 15.19
CA GLY A 185 -15.48 11.00 16.02
C GLY A 185 -14.04 11.28 15.59
N GLU A 186 -13.50 10.61 14.56
CA GLU A 186 -12.11 10.87 14.10
C GLU A 186 -11.92 10.51 12.61
N ALA A 187 -11.96 11.50 11.74
CA ALA A 187 -11.71 11.33 10.31
C ALA A 187 -10.26 10.86 10.00
N GLY A 188 -9.29 11.27 10.83
CA GLY A 188 -7.88 10.88 10.71
C GLY A 188 -7.58 9.46 11.17
N SER A 189 -8.60 8.61 11.38
CA SER A 189 -8.43 7.21 11.81
C SER A 189 -8.31 6.22 10.65
N ILE A 190 -8.31 6.66 9.40
CA ILE A 190 -8.30 5.82 8.20
C ILE A 190 -7.05 6.04 7.36
N ALA A 191 -6.52 4.96 6.78
CA ALA A 191 -5.56 4.95 5.68
C ALA A 191 -6.00 3.95 4.63
N CYS A 192 -5.52 4.05 3.39
CA CYS A 192 -5.88 3.15 2.31
C CYS A 192 -4.66 2.44 1.72
N LEU A 193 -4.74 1.12 1.59
CA LEU A 193 -3.77 0.31 0.85
C LEU A 193 -4.18 0.21 -0.61
N ALA A 194 -3.28 0.58 -1.50
CA ALA A 194 -3.38 0.32 -2.93
C ALA A 194 -2.16 -0.51 -3.40
N MET A 195 -2.34 -1.25 -4.46
CA MET A 195 -1.27 -2.03 -5.09
C MET A 195 -1.15 -1.70 -6.56
N THR A 196 0.08 -1.74 -7.08
CA THR A 196 0.32 -1.64 -8.51
C THR A 196 0.02 -2.97 -9.20
N SER A 197 -0.09 -2.95 -10.54
CA SER A 197 -0.33 -4.15 -11.36
C SER A 197 0.89 -4.42 -12.24
N PRO A 198 1.91 -5.16 -11.74
CA PRO A 198 3.15 -5.38 -12.48
C PRO A 198 2.97 -6.10 -13.82
N PRO A 199 3.87 -5.85 -14.80
CA PRO A 199 4.96 -4.87 -14.74
C PRO A 199 4.56 -3.48 -15.27
N LEU A 200 4.98 -2.44 -14.56
CA LEU A 200 4.84 -1.02 -14.95
C LEU A 200 3.40 -0.65 -15.35
N GLN A 201 2.44 -0.95 -14.48
CA GLN A 201 1.02 -0.65 -14.71
C GLN A 201 0.36 -0.12 -13.44
N LEU A 202 -0.44 0.95 -13.61
CA LEU A 202 -1.39 1.46 -12.64
C LEU A 202 -2.79 1.28 -13.21
N ASP A 203 -3.57 0.37 -12.63
CA ASP A 203 -4.94 0.13 -13.07
C ASP A 203 -5.93 1.19 -12.52
N ASP A 204 -7.17 1.11 -12.94
CA ASP A 204 -8.22 2.05 -12.56
C ASP A 204 -8.44 2.06 -11.04
N VAL A 205 -8.38 0.88 -10.40
CA VAL A 205 -8.57 0.74 -8.95
C VAL A 205 -7.42 1.42 -8.18
N CYS A 206 -6.18 1.21 -8.60
CA CYS A 206 -5.01 1.84 -8.00
C CYS A 206 -5.06 3.36 -8.15
N CYS A 207 -5.33 3.86 -9.35
CA CYS A 207 -5.41 5.30 -9.63
C CYS A 207 -6.57 5.96 -8.89
N SER A 208 -7.78 5.37 -8.90
CA SER A 208 -8.94 5.93 -8.21
C SER A 208 -8.70 6.05 -6.71
N LYS A 209 -8.07 5.05 -6.07
CA LYS A 209 -7.65 5.13 -4.67
C LYS A 209 -6.62 6.22 -4.43
N ALA A 210 -5.60 6.32 -5.29
CA ALA A 210 -4.57 7.35 -5.16
C ALA A 210 -5.15 8.76 -5.21
N LEU A 211 -6.09 9.00 -6.13
CA LEU A 211 -6.75 10.30 -6.28
C LEU A 211 -7.73 10.58 -5.13
N ALA A 212 -8.56 9.60 -4.72
CA ALA A 212 -9.46 9.76 -3.58
C ALA A 212 -8.71 10.02 -2.27
N CYS A 213 -7.61 9.30 -2.03
CA CYS A 213 -6.75 9.54 -0.87
C CYS A 213 -6.18 10.97 -0.87
N ALA A 214 -5.73 11.46 -2.03
CA ALA A 214 -5.24 12.82 -2.17
C ALA A 214 -6.33 13.87 -1.88
N ASP A 215 -7.52 13.68 -2.46
CA ASP A 215 -8.67 14.58 -2.25
C ASP A 215 -9.08 14.67 -0.77
N LEU A 216 -8.99 13.56 -0.03
CA LEU A 216 -9.46 13.42 1.36
C LEU A 216 -8.37 13.63 2.43
N ASP A 217 -7.12 13.86 2.07
CA ASP A 217 -5.96 13.81 2.99
C ASP A 217 -5.83 12.48 3.77
N VAL A 218 -6.29 11.39 3.16
CA VAL A 218 -6.15 10.04 3.70
C VAL A 218 -4.79 9.48 3.29
N PRO A 219 -3.96 8.95 4.21
CA PRO A 219 -2.69 8.36 3.85
C PRO A 219 -2.86 7.22 2.83
N LEU A 220 -2.22 7.38 1.67
CA LEU A 220 -2.11 6.31 0.68
C LEU A 220 -0.91 5.43 1.01
N VAL A 221 -1.14 4.18 1.34
CA VAL A 221 -0.12 3.13 1.36
C VAL A 221 -0.08 2.51 -0.03
N LEU A 222 0.98 2.74 -0.80
CA LEU A 222 1.10 2.17 -2.13
C LEU A 222 2.22 1.14 -2.18
N ALA A 223 1.86 -0.13 -2.38
CA ALA A 223 2.78 -1.25 -2.46
C ALA A 223 2.84 -1.85 -3.87
N PRO A 224 4.02 -2.23 -4.36
CA PRO A 224 4.15 -3.01 -5.59
C PRO A 224 3.93 -4.50 -5.31
N SER A 225 3.81 -5.31 -6.38
CA SER A 225 3.75 -6.78 -6.29
C SER A 225 4.55 -7.40 -7.43
N VAL A 226 5.86 -7.17 -7.46
CA VAL A 226 6.75 -7.60 -8.56
C VAL A 226 7.47 -8.88 -8.18
N SER A 227 7.09 -10.01 -8.80
CA SER A 227 7.72 -11.31 -8.57
C SER A 227 8.85 -11.60 -9.55
N ALA A 228 10.04 -11.87 -9.03
CA ALA A 228 11.21 -12.29 -9.80
C ALA A 228 10.94 -13.61 -10.52
N GLY A 229 11.12 -13.60 -11.84
CA GLY A 229 10.87 -14.76 -12.70
C GLY A 229 9.41 -14.93 -13.16
N ALA A 230 8.50 -14.05 -12.74
CA ALA A 230 7.12 -13.99 -13.23
C ALA A 230 6.84 -12.64 -13.91
N GLN A 231 6.21 -11.68 -13.18
CA GLN A 231 5.94 -10.34 -13.73
C GLN A 231 7.17 -9.44 -13.77
N GLY A 232 8.22 -9.80 -13.03
CA GLY A 232 9.47 -9.06 -12.99
C GLY A 232 10.65 -9.83 -13.61
N PRO A 233 11.79 -9.16 -13.81
CA PRO A 233 13.03 -9.79 -14.22
C PRO A 233 13.45 -10.92 -13.26
N ALA A 234 14.25 -11.90 -13.73
CA ALA A 234 14.79 -12.94 -12.87
C ALA A 234 15.77 -12.40 -11.80
N SER A 235 16.40 -11.25 -12.05
CA SER A 235 17.28 -10.59 -11.08
C SER A 235 16.44 -9.85 -10.03
N LEU A 236 16.66 -10.17 -8.76
CA LEU A 236 15.98 -9.53 -7.64
C LEU A 236 16.26 -8.01 -7.57
N THR A 237 17.50 -7.59 -7.85
CA THR A 237 17.85 -6.16 -7.92
C THR A 237 17.08 -5.42 -9.02
N ALA A 238 16.91 -6.06 -10.19
CA ALA A 238 16.11 -5.48 -11.26
C ALA A 238 14.62 -5.46 -10.91
N CYS A 239 14.10 -6.45 -10.17
CA CYS A 239 12.74 -6.41 -9.63
C CYS A 239 12.54 -5.23 -8.69
N VAL A 240 13.49 -4.96 -7.80
CA VAL A 240 13.42 -3.79 -6.91
C VAL A 240 13.39 -2.49 -7.72
N ALA A 241 14.16 -2.37 -8.81
CA ALA A 241 14.11 -1.18 -9.66
C ALA A 241 12.76 -1.00 -10.36
N VAL A 242 12.14 -2.10 -10.83
CA VAL A 242 10.78 -2.06 -11.43
C VAL A 242 9.75 -1.71 -10.36
N ALA A 243 9.78 -2.37 -9.21
CA ALA A 243 8.87 -2.12 -8.09
C ALA A 243 8.95 -0.65 -7.62
N ASN A 244 10.17 -0.13 -7.50
CA ASN A 244 10.40 1.28 -7.15
C ASN A 244 9.85 2.23 -8.22
N ALA A 245 10.02 1.92 -9.51
CA ALA A 245 9.47 2.72 -10.61
C ALA A 245 7.94 2.77 -10.56
N GLU A 246 7.28 1.64 -10.31
CA GLU A 246 5.82 1.57 -10.20
C GLU A 246 5.29 2.44 -9.05
N VAL A 247 5.90 2.33 -7.86
CA VAL A 247 5.48 3.12 -6.70
C VAL A 247 5.76 4.61 -6.90
N LEU A 248 6.89 4.97 -7.53
CA LEU A 248 7.17 6.35 -7.90
C LEU A 248 6.16 6.91 -8.90
N ALA A 249 5.71 6.11 -9.87
CA ALA A 249 4.65 6.52 -10.78
C ALA A 249 3.32 6.79 -10.06
N GLY A 250 2.94 5.90 -9.15
CA GLY A 250 1.75 6.10 -8.31
C GLY A 250 1.88 7.29 -7.36
N LEU A 251 3.07 7.54 -6.81
CA LEU A 251 3.36 8.75 -6.03
C LEU A 251 3.15 10.02 -6.87
N VAL A 252 3.61 10.02 -8.14
CA VAL A 252 3.37 11.16 -9.05
C VAL A 252 1.88 11.39 -9.23
N VAL A 253 1.08 10.36 -9.54
CA VAL A 253 -0.37 10.49 -9.70
C VAL A 253 -1.01 11.05 -8.42
N HIS A 254 -0.62 10.53 -7.25
CA HIS A 254 -1.14 10.97 -5.97
C HIS A 254 -0.81 12.43 -5.65
N GLN A 255 0.45 12.85 -5.85
CA GLN A 255 0.89 14.22 -5.59
C GLN A 255 0.38 15.23 -6.63
N LEU A 256 0.07 14.78 -7.85
CA LEU A 256 -0.63 15.59 -8.85
C LEU A 256 -2.12 15.76 -8.53
N GLY A 257 -2.73 14.80 -7.84
CA GLY A 257 -4.07 14.95 -7.28
C GLY A 257 -4.09 16.08 -6.23
N LYS A 258 -3.16 16.04 -5.28
CA LYS A 258 -2.96 17.07 -4.26
C LYS A 258 -1.52 17.07 -3.76
N ALA A 259 -0.78 18.13 -4.02
CA ALA A 259 0.57 18.27 -3.50
C ALA A 259 0.58 18.31 -1.96
N GLY A 260 1.47 17.53 -1.36
CA GLY A 260 1.56 17.40 0.10
C GLY A 260 0.59 16.39 0.71
N ALA A 261 -0.21 15.67 -0.10
CA ALA A 261 -1.06 14.60 0.40
C ALA A 261 -0.22 13.47 1.02
N PRO A 262 -0.69 12.85 2.14
CA PRO A 262 0.09 11.90 2.91
C PRO A 262 0.31 10.59 2.14
N PHE A 263 1.57 10.12 2.13
CA PHE A 263 1.99 8.96 1.36
C PHE A 263 2.90 8.03 2.18
N VAL A 264 2.63 6.74 2.12
CA VAL A 264 3.44 5.68 2.74
C VAL A 264 3.92 4.74 1.63
N MET A 265 5.22 4.61 1.47
CA MET A 265 5.80 3.80 0.41
C MET A 265 5.89 2.33 0.83
N GLY A 266 5.16 1.46 0.14
CA GLY A 266 5.14 0.03 0.39
C GLY A 266 6.27 -0.72 -0.29
N VAL A 267 6.65 -1.88 0.26
CA VAL A 267 7.50 -2.87 -0.38
C VAL A 267 6.65 -4.05 -0.87
N GLY A 268 7.12 -4.76 -1.89
CA GLY A 268 6.41 -5.92 -2.43
C GLY A 268 7.21 -6.55 -3.58
N THR A 269 8.42 -7.05 -3.28
CA THR A 269 9.14 -7.91 -4.20
C THR A 269 8.92 -9.36 -3.81
N GLY A 270 8.44 -10.16 -4.78
CA GLY A 270 8.25 -11.60 -4.65
C GLY A 270 9.33 -12.41 -5.36
N VAL A 271 9.31 -13.72 -5.17
CA VAL A 271 10.14 -14.68 -5.90
C VAL A 271 9.27 -15.85 -6.33
N MET A 272 9.21 -16.10 -7.63
CA MET A 272 8.52 -17.26 -8.18
C MET A 272 9.37 -18.51 -8.01
N ASN A 273 8.80 -19.58 -7.45
CA ASN A 273 9.38 -20.90 -7.59
C ASN A 273 9.09 -21.40 -9.02
N MET A 274 10.12 -21.41 -9.86
CA MET A 274 9.98 -21.75 -11.27
C MET A 274 9.58 -23.21 -11.52
N GLN A 275 9.77 -24.10 -10.55
CA GLN A 275 9.41 -25.52 -10.68
C GLN A 275 7.93 -25.75 -10.39
N SER A 276 7.36 -25.08 -9.38
CA SER A 276 5.97 -25.25 -8.97
C SER A 276 5.05 -24.16 -9.52
N ALA A 277 5.61 -23.07 -10.10
CA ALA A 277 4.90 -21.87 -10.53
C ALA A 277 4.10 -21.19 -9.38
N VAL A 278 4.59 -21.32 -8.14
CA VAL A 278 3.98 -20.73 -6.95
C VAL A 278 4.88 -19.63 -6.44
N GLU A 279 4.31 -18.49 -6.07
CA GLU A 279 5.02 -17.42 -5.40
C GLU A 279 5.37 -17.82 -3.96
N VAL A 280 6.61 -17.57 -3.56
CA VAL A 280 7.12 -17.97 -2.24
C VAL A 280 7.27 -16.74 -1.36
N TYR A 281 6.27 -16.47 -0.53
CA TYR A 281 6.22 -15.26 0.30
C TYR A 281 7.28 -15.20 1.42
N ASN A 282 7.70 -16.34 1.96
CA ASN A 282 8.61 -16.42 3.12
C ASN A 282 9.99 -16.96 2.78
N SER A 283 10.47 -16.79 1.53
CA SER A 283 11.83 -17.20 1.16
C SER A 283 12.87 -16.14 1.57
N PRO A 284 14.13 -16.55 1.81
CA PRO A 284 15.23 -15.59 2.05
C PRO A 284 15.38 -14.54 0.94
N GLY A 285 15.10 -14.91 -0.31
CA GLY A 285 15.13 -13.99 -1.46
C GLY A 285 14.09 -12.86 -1.33
N VAL A 286 12.87 -13.18 -0.89
CA VAL A 286 11.82 -12.18 -0.64
C VAL A 286 12.24 -11.23 0.46
N PHE A 287 12.74 -11.73 1.58
CA PHE A 287 13.21 -10.87 2.67
C PHE A 287 14.36 -9.95 2.26
N LEU A 288 15.32 -10.45 1.48
CA LEU A 288 16.42 -9.63 0.96
C LEU A 288 15.92 -8.56 -0.01
N GLY A 289 15.02 -8.90 -0.93
CA GLY A 289 14.42 -7.94 -1.86
C GLY A 289 13.62 -6.84 -1.16
N ASN A 290 12.79 -7.23 -0.21
CA ASN A 290 12.00 -6.29 0.57
C ASN A 290 12.89 -5.40 1.45
N GLN A 291 13.94 -5.96 2.08
CA GLN A 291 14.89 -5.15 2.86
C GLN A 291 15.65 -4.17 1.96
N ALA A 292 16.09 -4.59 0.79
CA ALA A 292 16.76 -3.72 -0.18
C ALA A 292 15.82 -2.57 -0.63
N GLN A 293 14.54 -2.86 -0.84
CA GLN A 293 13.54 -1.84 -1.16
C GLN A 293 13.31 -0.88 0.03
N LEU A 294 13.28 -1.39 1.27
CA LEU A 294 13.23 -0.55 2.48
C LEU A 294 14.43 0.39 2.59
N ASP A 295 15.63 -0.05 2.21
CA ASP A 295 16.82 0.83 2.22
C ASP A 295 16.66 1.99 1.23
N VAL A 296 16.05 1.75 0.05
CA VAL A 296 15.69 2.82 -0.92
C VAL A 296 14.65 3.77 -0.34
N ILE A 297 13.61 3.26 0.33
CA ILE A 297 12.57 4.10 0.95
C ILE A 297 13.15 4.98 2.06
N ARG A 298 14.02 4.43 2.90
CA ARG A 298 14.75 5.20 3.91
C ARG A 298 15.65 6.26 3.29
N TRP A 299 16.30 5.94 2.17
CA TRP A 299 17.11 6.91 1.43
C TRP A 299 16.28 8.08 0.89
N TYR A 300 14.99 7.86 0.52
CA TYR A 300 14.03 8.93 0.22
C TYR A 300 13.57 9.69 1.48
N GLY A 301 13.71 9.11 2.67
CA GLY A 301 13.20 9.66 3.93
C GLY A 301 11.68 9.58 4.05
N LEU A 302 11.02 8.65 3.35
CA LEU A 302 9.57 8.45 3.39
C LEU A 302 9.16 7.42 4.46
N PRO A 303 7.92 7.52 4.99
CA PRO A 303 7.31 6.43 5.74
C PRO A 303 7.23 5.17 4.90
N SER A 304 7.41 4.01 5.53
CA SER A 304 7.42 2.72 4.84
C SER A 304 6.35 1.76 5.34
N TRP A 305 5.89 0.88 4.44
CA TRP A 305 5.02 -0.25 4.72
C TRP A 305 5.68 -1.56 4.32
N HIS A 306 5.57 -2.56 5.20
CA HIS A 306 6.22 -3.86 4.99
C HIS A 306 5.37 -5.01 5.51
N TYR A 307 5.50 -6.18 4.92
CA TYR A 307 4.94 -7.43 5.46
C TYR A 307 5.82 -7.95 6.58
N ALA A 308 5.23 -8.23 7.73
CA ALA A 308 5.94 -8.85 8.85
C ALA A 308 6.13 -10.37 8.68
N GLY A 309 5.36 -10.97 7.80
CA GLY A 309 5.35 -12.39 7.47
C GLY A 309 3.96 -12.90 7.15
N HIS A 310 3.89 -14.14 6.74
CA HIS A 310 2.64 -14.87 6.50
C HIS A 310 2.69 -16.18 7.28
N SER A 311 1.54 -16.67 7.74
CA SER A 311 1.40 -18.01 8.28
C SER A 311 0.19 -18.69 7.64
N ASP A 312 0.26 -20.01 7.49
CA ASP A 312 -0.83 -20.82 6.99
C ASP A 312 -1.96 -20.97 8.01
#